data_2b9f08268d7d1671694a548f4fbc5a78
#
_entry.id   2b9f08268d7d1671694a548f4fbc5a78
#
_cell.length_a   1.000
_cell.length_b   1.000
_cell.length_c   1.000
_cell.angle_alpha   90.00
_cell.angle_beta   90.00
_cell.angle_gamma   90.00
#
_symmetry.space_group_name_H-M   'P 1'
#
loop_
_entity.id
_entity.type
_entity.pdbx_description
1 polymer ?
#
loop_
_entity_poly.entity_id
_entity_poly.type
_entity_poly.pdbx_seq_one_letter_code
_entity_poly.pdbx_strand_id
1 'polypeptide(L)'
;KIFSSVVLTPNQLEIGSFKEKNVKAEVILFDDVEPNKNYVTQIIISSIKDSLIQETLRLTVNLFASDDIFELTSIIPESGVVPGIGVPIKIQAKNKLNSYFKDIEIKIEIEGKNFNDKAIETLTFDKSEVKTKEVLFNFGSSASPGTYTIKISAFDDDNLKGYYEGSFEVVPNFNIEEKIEKDSGFLKSTTIVKKKNNGNLPVEESYQLKKKFIGDLFLKSNVERKVVGDKNVWLFLIKPEQEFTLIIERNYRTVFLGLLISILVIIVLYYSLKKEIKIKKSLIKIKEYQNTVEIKVLIQVENTLKKDIENLKIVDIVPHLVKPTGDFSTLKPSKIVRGETGIKLIWDIPVLTGKEERILGYRATTRLNVVGRLDLPAAAVLYEYKNKTLKIKSNRLVLNR
;
A
#
# COMPACT_ATOMS: atom_id res chain seq x y z
N LYS A 1 -15.27 -74.31 -27.44
CA LYS A 1 -14.63 -74.19 -28.77
C LYS A 1 -14.42 -72.64 -29.00
N ILE A 2 -13.23 -72.26 -29.33
CA ILE A 2 -12.83 -70.82 -29.48
C ILE A 2 -12.66 -70.52 -30.96
N PHE A 3 -12.25 -71.49 -31.74
CA PHE A 3 -12.06 -71.33 -33.17
C PHE A 3 -13.26 -71.95 -33.90
N SER A 4 -13.84 -71.25 -34.81
CA SER A 4 -14.86 -71.72 -35.73
C SER A 4 -14.23 -72.69 -36.73
N SER A 5 -13.14 -72.36 -37.29
CA SER A 5 -12.32 -73.18 -38.15
C SER A 5 -10.88 -72.73 -38.28
N VAL A 6 -9.99 -73.61 -38.59
CA VAL A 6 -8.65 -73.40 -39.08
C VAL A 6 -8.55 -73.99 -40.49
N VAL A 7 -8.43 -73.14 -41.49
CA VAL A 7 -8.38 -73.60 -42.89
C VAL A 7 -6.91 -73.55 -43.35
N LEU A 8 -6.43 -74.66 -43.79
CA LEU A 8 -5.09 -74.83 -44.34
C LEU A 8 -5.16 -74.87 -45.89
N THR A 9 -4.35 -74.07 -46.55
CA THR A 9 -4.35 -74.06 -48.01
C THR A 9 -2.91 -74.13 -48.50
N PRO A 10 -2.53 -75.15 -49.23
CA PRO A 10 -3.25 -76.40 -49.48
C PRO A 10 -3.31 -77.30 -48.20
N ASN A 11 -4.36 -78.13 -48.04
CA ASN A 11 -4.52 -79.01 -46.93
C ASN A 11 -3.76 -80.32 -47.10
N GLN A 12 -3.28 -80.61 -48.34
CA GLN A 12 -2.38 -81.70 -48.72
C GLN A 12 -1.32 -81.17 -49.67
N LEU A 13 -0.11 -81.68 -49.49
CA LEU A 13 1.02 -81.29 -50.38
C LEU A 13 2.06 -82.41 -50.45
N GLU A 14 2.68 -82.48 -51.58
CA GLU A 14 3.82 -83.37 -51.81
C GLU A 14 5.12 -82.61 -51.67
N ILE A 15 5.99 -83.06 -50.76
CA ILE A 15 7.30 -82.43 -50.53
C ILE A 15 8.37 -83.38 -51.00
N GLY A 16 9.16 -83.04 -52.00
CA GLY A 16 10.34 -83.74 -52.42
C GLY A 16 11.44 -83.74 -51.36
N SER A 17 12.40 -84.63 -51.45
CA SER A 17 13.56 -84.72 -50.57
C SER A 17 14.30 -83.36 -50.53
N PHE A 18 14.53 -82.80 -49.32
CA PHE A 18 15.24 -81.55 -49.08
C PHE A 18 14.56 -80.30 -49.67
N LYS A 19 13.22 -80.34 -49.89
CA LYS A 19 12.46 -79.19 -50.38
C LYS A 19 11.53 -78.71 -49.28
N GLU A 20 11.28 -77.35 -49.28
CA GLU A 20 10.34 -76.69 -48.42
C GLU A 20 9.12 -76.27 -49.19
N LYS A 21 7.97 -76.27 -48.54
CA LYS A 21 6.73 -75.76 -49.08
C LYS A 21 5.99 -74.95 -48.01
N ASN A 22 5.41 -73.84 -48.40
CA ASN A 22 4.62 -72.97 -47.54
C ASN A 22 3.13 -73.41 -47.57
N VAL A 23 2.49 -73.47 -46.40
CA VAL A 23 1.06 -73.60 -46.21
C VAL A 23 0.49 -72.40 -45.56
N LYS A 24 -0.55 -71.82 -46.14
CA LYS A 24 -1.28 -70.70 -45.53
C LYS A 24 -2.27 -71.32 -44.52
N ALA A 25 -2.21 -70.90 -43.27
CA ALA A 25 -3.20 -71.19 -42.25
C ALA A 25 -4.08 -69.98 -42.05
N GLU A 26 -5.36 -70.11 -42.27
CA GLU A 26 -6.36 -69.05 -42.01
C GLU A 26 -7.21 -69.50 -40.79
N VAL A 27 -7.20 -68.63 -39.79
CA VAL A 27 -7.89 -68.92 -38.51
C VAL A 27 -9.19 -68.12 -38.43
N ILE A 28 -10.32 -68.74 -38.37
CA ILE A 28 -11.60 -68.07 -38.24
C ILE A 28 -12.12 -68.34 -36.80
N LEU A 29 -12.36 -67.22 -36.12
CA LEU A 29 -12.83 -67.18 -34.74
C LEU A 29 -14.35 -67.10 -34.69
N PHE A 30 -14.95 -67.48 -33.56
CA PHE A 30 -16.34 -67.17 -33.27
C PHE A 30 -16.51 -65.70 -32.88
N ASP A 31 -17.67 -65.14 -33.11
CA ASP A 31 -17.97 -63.70 -32.83
C ASP A 31 -18.03 -63.41 -31.32
N ASP A 32 -18.18 -64.40 -30.45
CA ASP A 32 -18.27 -64.27 -29.01
C ASP A 32 -16.96 -64.52 -28.27
N VAL A 33 -15.81 -64.45 -28.98
CA VAL A 33 -14.50 -64.65 -28.40
C VAL A 33 -14.07 -63.44 -27.64
N GLU A 34 -13.72 -63.59 -26.36
CA GLU A 34 -13.29 -62.50 -25.49
C GLU A 34 -11.97 -61.90 -25.97
N PRO A 35 -11.91 -60.63 -26.17
CA PRO A 35 -10.65 -59.91 -26.51
C PRO A 35 -9.66 -59.93 -25.33
N ASN A 36 -8.42 -59.52 -25.58
CA ASN A 36 -7.30 -59.42 -24.63
C ASN A 36 -6.91 -60.76 -23.98
N LYS A 37 -7.11 -61.84 -24.70
CA LYS A 37 -6.72 -63.22 -24.30
C LYS A 37 -5.88 -63.89 -25.37
N ASN A 38 -5.03 -64.81 -24.90
CA ASN A 38 -4.21 -65.67 -25.77
C ASN A 38 -4.90 -67.01 -25.93
N TYR A 39 -5.14 -67.38 -27.17
CA TYR A 39 -5.78 -68.59 -27.54
C TYR A 39 -4.76 -69.51 -28.19
N VAL A 40 -4.76 -70.81 -27.77
CA VAL A 40 -3.79 -71.78 -28.25
C VAL A 40 -4.52 -72.90 -28.95
N THR A 41 -4.06 -73.20 -30.14
CA THR A 41 -4.50 -74.40 -30.89
C THR A 41 -3.29 -75.18 -31.41
N GLN A 42 -3.54 -76.36 -31.93
CA GLN A 42 -2.48 -77.18 -32.49
C GLN A 42 -2.82 -77.53 -33.93
N ILE A 43 -1.82 -77.50 -34.78
CA ILE A 43 -1.87 -77.98 -36.16
C ILE A 43 -1.10 -79.29 -36.17
N ILE A 44 -1.74 -80.36 -36.53
CA ILE A 44 -1.14 -81.69 -36.62
C ILE A 44 -0.82 -81.94 -38.10
N ILE A 45 0.40 -82.21 -38.38
CA ILE A 45 0.91 -82.52 -39.72
C ILE A 45 1.25 -84.03 -39.67
N SER A 46 0.62 -84.79 -40.53
CA SER A 46 0.88 -86.23 -40.60
C SER A 46 1.13 -86.73 -42.01
N SER A 47 1.96 -87.72 -42.16
CA SER A 47 2.22 -88.35 -43.44
C SER A 47 1.05 -89.29 -43.80
N ILE A 48 0.60 -89.15 -45.08
CA ILE A 48 -0.43 -90.06 -45.59
C ILE A 48 0.10 -91.50 -45.84
N LYS A 49 1.41 -91.59 -46.12
CA LYS A 49 2.07 -92.88 -46.41
C LYS A 49 2.53 -93.60 -45.14
N ASP A 50 2.79 -92.92 -44.08
CA ASP A 50 3.25 -93.51 -42.82
C ASP A 50 2.67 -92.74 -41.63
N SER A 51 1.72 -93.37 -40.94
CA SER A 51 1.00 -92.76 -39.79
C SER A 51 1.89 -92.49 -38.57
N LEU A 52 3.07 -93.06 -38.51
CA LEU A 52 4.02 -92.82 -37.42
C LEU A 52 4.80 -91.48 -37.60
N ILE A 53 4.74 -90.92 -38.80
CA ILE A 53 5.36 -89.60 -39.06
C ILE A 53 4.28 -88.55 -38.83
N GLN A 54 4.31 -88.00 -37.64
CA GLN A 54 3.45 -86.91 -37.24
C GLN A 54 4.24 -85.80 -36.49
N GLU A 55 3.94 -84.57 -36.83
CA GLU A 55 4.49 -83.40 -36.18
C GLU A 55 3.35 -82.44 -35.69
N THR A 56 3.54 -81.87 -34.53
CA THR A 56 2.52 -81.00 -33.93
C THR A 56 3.10 -79.60 -33.79
N LEU A 57 2.46 -78.68 -34.46
CA LEU A 57 2.81 -77.21 -34.36
C LEU A 57 1.78 -76.58 -33.41
N ARG A 58 2.29 -75.84 -32.46
CA ARG A 58 1.49 -75.02 -31.58
C ARG A 58 1.27 -73.63 -32.22
N LEU A 59 0.01 -73.25 -32.43
CA LEU A 59 -0.37 -71.93 -32.91
C LEU A 59 -0.97 -71.15 -31.72
N THR A 60 -0.37 -70.01 -31.43
CA THR A 60 -0.90 -69.05 -30.43
C THR A 60 -1.48 -67.89 -31.15
N VAL A 61 -2.70 -67.56 -30.89
CA VAL A 61 -3.43 -66.43 -31.43
C VAL A 61 -3.72 -65.43 -30.28
N ASN A 62 -3.16 -64.26 -30.36
CA ASN A 62 -3.38 -63.20 -29.42
C ASN A 62 -4.46 -62.26 -29.98
N LEU A 63 -5.52 -62.08 -29.24
CA LEU A 63 -6.61 -61.17 -29.59
C LEU A 63 -6.48 -59.91 -28.76
N PHE A 64 -6.68 -58.78 -29.40
CA PHE A 64 -6.80 -57.50 -28.76
C PHE A 64 -8.17 -56.89 -29.06
N ALA A 65 -8.75 -56.16 -28.13
CA ALA A 65 -9.93 -55.34 -28.40
C ALA A 65 -9.57 -54.27 -29.44
N SER A 66 -10.52 -53.86 -30.25
CA SER A 66 -10.29 -52.89 -31.32
C SER A 66 -9.87 -51.50 -30.80
N ASP A 67 -10.18 -51.24 -29.55
CA ASP A 67 -9.86 -50.01 -28.82
C ASP A 67 -8.64 -50.14 -27.87
N ASP A 68 -7.94 -51.31 -27.87
CA ASP A 68 -6.76 -51.59 -27.03
C ASP A 68 -5.57 -52.10 -27.87
N ILE A 69 -5.35 -51.48 -29.05
CA ILE A 69 -4.27 -51.80 -29.96
C ILE A 69 -2.98 -51.09 -29.56
N PHE A 70 -3.08 -49.86 -29.09
CA PHE A 70 -1.95 -49.10 -28.59
C PHE A 70 -1.91 -49.06 -27.07
N GLU A 71 -0.79 -49.46 -26.47
CA GLU A 71 -0.50 -49.23 -25.06
C GLU A 71 0.08 -47.82 -24.92
N LEU A 72 -0.65 -46.97 -24.22
CA LEU A 72 -0.28 -45.57 -24.04
C LEU A 72 0.12 -45.34 -22.59
N THR A 73 1.14 -44.49 -22.38
CA THR A 73 1.59 -44.04 -21.06
C THR A 73 2.12 -42.63 -21.13
N SER A 74 2.12 -41.92 -20.02
CA SER A 74 2.78 -40.66 -19.86
C SER A 74 3.91 -40.71 -18.83
N ILE A 75 4.99 -40.03 -19.11
CA ILE A 75 6.11 -39.83 -18.18
C ILE A 75 6.16 -38.34 -17.83
N ILE A 76 5.78 -38.05 -16.60
CA ILE A 76 5.72 -36.68 -16.04
C ILE A 76 6.75 -36.62 -14.91
N PRO A 77 7.38 -35.42 -14.65
CA PRO A 77 8.33 -35.29 -13.56
C PRO A 77 7.70 -35.68 -12.20
N GLU A 78 8.35 -36.57 -11.46
CA GLU A 78 7.89 -37.02 -10.13
C GLU A 78 7.80 -35.89 -9.10
N SER A 79 8.61 -34.84 -9.27
CA SER A 79 8.60 -33.64 -8.42
C SER A 79 7.36 -32.76 -8.61
N GLY A 80 6.46 -33.13 -9.52
CA GLY A 80 5.33 -32.31 -9.92
C GLY A 80 5.70 -31.23 -10.94
N VAL A 81 4.68 -30.55 -11.42
CA VAL A 81 4.79 -29.48 -12.42
C VAL A 81 4.87 -28.14 -11.73
N VAL A 82 5.94 -27.37 -12.00
CA VAL A 82 6.07 -25.97 -11.55
C VAL A 82 5.47 -25.06 -12.62
N PRO A 83 4.46 -24.23 -12.29
CA PRO A 83 3.84 -23.35 -13.25
C PRO A 83 4.79 -22.21 -13.67
N GLY A 84 4.52 -21.63 -14.84
CA GLY A 84 5.29 -20.51 -15.42
C GLY A 84 6.45 -20.95 -16.32
N ILE A 85 6.66 -22.24 -16.47
CA ILE A 85 7.69 -22.81 -17.36
C ILE A 85 7.01 -23.84 -18.26
N GLY A 86 7.39 -23.90 -19.53
CA GLY A 86 6.95 -24.99 -20.42
C GLY A 86 7.41 -26.35 -19.88
N VAL A 87 6.46 -27.25 -19.64
CA VAL A 87 6.74 -28.57 -19.08
C VAL A 87 6.73 -29.61 -20.19
N PRO A 88 7.85 -30.30 -20.45
CA PRO A 88 7.89 -31.39 -21.41
C PRO A 88 7.24 -32.63 -20.81
N ILE A 89 6.14 -33.06 -21.40
CA ILE A 89 5.47 -34.32 -21.07
C ILE A 89 5.88 -35.34 -22.13
N LYS A 90 6.49 -36.43 -21.72
CA LYS A 90 6.85 -37.53 -22.62
C LYS A 90 5.70 -38.52 -22.68
N ILE A 91 5.26 -38.77 -23.88
CA ILE A 91 4.23 -39.77 -24.17
C ILE A 91 4.89 -40.97 -24.83
N GLN A 92 4.62 -42.11 -24.30
CA GLN A 92 5.05 -43.37 -24.89
C GLN A 92 3.84 -44.11 -25.44
N ALA A 93 3.92 -44.50 -26.72
CA ALA A 93 2.92 -45.29 -27.39
C ALA A 93 3.57 -46.52 -27.99
N LYS A 94 3.02 -47.68 -27.68
CA LYS A 94 3.49 -48.99 -28.14
C LYS A 94 2.42 -49.67 -28.97
N ASN A 95 2.77 -50.03 -30.18
CA ASN A 95 1.96 -50.91 -31.04
C ASN A 95 1.99 -52.33 -30.48
N LYS A 96 0.88 -52.89 -30.01
CA LYS A 96 0.79 -54.25 -29.50
C LYS A 96 0.73 -55.30 -30.64
N LEU A 97 0.42 -54.87 -31.87
CA LEU A 97 0.22 -55.77 -33.00
C LEU A 97 1.48 -55.90 -33.85
N ASN A 98 1.60 -57.02 -34.50
CA ASN A 98 2.59 -57.28 -35.50
C ASN A 98 2.16 -56.76 -36.90
N SER A 99 1.57 -55.54 -36.90
CA SER A 99 1.04 -54.86 -38.08
C SER A 99 1.58 -53.46 -38.17
N TYR A 100 1.68 -52.90 -39.37
CA TYR A 100 2.07 -51.53 -39.63
C TYR A 100 0.85 -50.62 -39.54
N PHE A 101 1.01 -49.49 -38.88
CA PHE A 101 0.00 -48.41 -38.77
C PHE A 101 0.57 -47.09 -39.23
N LYS A 102 -0.10 -46.46 -40.17
CA LYS A 102 0.28 -45.19 -40.73
C LYS A 102 -0.63 -44.09 -40.23
N ASP A 103 -0.01 -42.91 -39.92
CA ASP A 103 -0.71 -41.65 -39.58
C ASP A 103 -1.69 -41.78 -38.40
N ILE A 104 -1.29 -42.49 -37.35
CA ILE A 104 -2.07 -42.61 -36.10
C ILE A 104 -2.07 -41.26 -35.40
N GLU A 105 -3.24 -40.71 -35.13
CA GLU A 105 -3.44 -39.44 -34.41
C GLU A 105 -3.44 -39.70 -32.90
N ILE A 106 -2.47 -39.13 -32.19
CA ILE A 106 -2.38 -39.17 -30.73
C ILE A 106 -2.89 -37.85 -30.18
N LYS A 107 -4.07 -37.88 -29.59
CA LYS A 107 -4.67 -36.69 -28.89
C LYS A 107 -4.31 -36.74 -27.43
N ILE A 108 -3.80 -35.59 -26.94
CA ILE A 108 -3.40 -35.40 -25.56
C ILE A 108 -4.25 -34.28 -25.02
N GLU A 109 -4.99 -34.54 -23.94
CA GLU A 109 -5.79 -33.53 -23.26
C GLU A 109 -5.37 -33.45 -21.79
N ILE A 110 -5.16 -32.24 -21.31
CA ILE A 110 -4.85 -31.99 -19.90
C ILE A 110 -5.95 -31.12 -19.31
N GLU A 111 -6.57 -31.62 -18.28
CA GLU A 111 -7.67 -30.97 -17.57
C GLU A 111 -7.29 -30.73 -16.11
N GLY A 112 -7.52 -29.51 -15.61
CA GLY A 112 -7.29 -29.17 -14.22
C GLY A 112 -8.13 -27.99 -13.79
N LYS A 113 -7.96 -27.54 -12.56
CA LYS A 113 -8.71 -26.40 -12.03
C LYS A 113 -8.35 -25.12 -12.83
N ASN A 114 -9.31 -24.63 -13.63
CA ASN A 114 -9.15 -23.46 -14.51
C ASN A 114 -8.09 -23.64 -15.61
N PHE A 115 -7.80 -24.88 -16.00
CA PHE A 115 -6.84 -25.20 -17.06
C PHE A 115 -7.41 -26.29 -17.96
N ASN A 116 -7.33 -26.09 -19.26
CA ASN A 116 -7.64 -27.09 -20.26
C ASN A 116 -6.75 -26.78 -21.49
N ASP A 117 -5.91 -27.76 -21.83
CA ASP A 117 -5.02 -27.65 -22.98
C ASP A 117 -5.00 -28.96 -23.76
N LYS A 118 -4.77 -28.88 -25.06
CA LYS A 118 -4.82 -30.02 -25.98
C LYS A 118 -3.65 -29.96 -26.95
N ALA A 119 -3.12 -31.13 -27.26
CA ALA A 119 -2.14 -31.32 -28.30
C ALA A 119 -2.51 -32.52 -29.17
N ILE A 120 -2.12 -32.47 -30.41
CA ILE A 120 -2.32 -33.57 -31.37
C ILE A 120 -0.98 -33.86 -32.04
N GLU A 121 -0.59 -35.13 -32.04
CA GLU A 121 0.63 -35.63 -32.70
C GLU A 121 0.28 -36.73 -33.64
N THR A 122 0.84 -36.79 -34.83
CA THR A 122 0.64 -37.87 -35.79
C THR A 122 1.88 -38.75 -35.84
N LEU A 123 1.71 -40.05 -35.61
CA LEU A 123 2.78 -41.01 -35.54
C LEU A 123 2.49 -42.22 -36.47
N THR A 124 3.52 -42.74 -37.11
CA THR A 124 3.48 -43.99 -37.89
C THR A 124 4.22 -45.06 -37.12
N PHE A 125 3.65 -46.23 -36.99
CA PHE A 125 4.23 -47.32 -36.20
C PHE A 125 4.56 -48.54 -37.06
N ASP A 126 5.75 -49.05 -36.91
CA ASP A 126 6.13 -50.35 -37.36
C ASP A 126 5.57 -51.47 -36.44
N LYS A 127 5.76 -52.70 -36.82
CA LYS A 127 5.33 -53.88 -36.10
C LYS A 127 5.92 -53.89 -34.69
N SER A 128 5.05 -53.96 -33.68
CA SER A 128 5.43 -54.01 -32.25
C SER A 128 6.35 -52.87 -31.80
N GLU A 129 6.37 -51.77 -32.52
CA GLU A 129 7.25 -50.61 -32.25
C GLU A 129 6.76 -49.82 -31.04
N VAL A 130 7.74 -49.27 -30.30
CA VAL A 130 7.50 -48.30 -29.21
C VAL A 130 8.04 -46.97 -29.66
N LYS A 131 7.22 -45.94 -29.62
CA LYS A 131 7.61 -44.57 -29.86
C LYS A 131 7.39 -43.69 -28.63
N THR A 132 8.39 -42.82 -28.43
CA THR A 132 8.31 -41.76 -27.39
C THR A 132 8.31 -40.43 -28.05
N LYS A 133 7.35 -39.57 -27.72
CA LYS A 133 7.25 -38.21 -28.19
C LYS A 133 7.22 -37.26 -26.99
N GLU A 134 7.95 -36.17 -27.08
CA GLU A 134 7.91 -35.12 -26.09
C GLU A 134 7.02 -33.98 -26.60
N VAL A 135 6.04 -33.59 -25.79
CA VAL A 135 5.08 -32.51 -26.09
C VAL A 135 5.20 -31.46 -24.99
N LEU A 136 5.37 -30.20 -25.38
CA LEU A 136 5.55 -29.09 -24.48
C LEU A 136 4.18 -28.48 -24.14
N PHE A 137 3.77 -28.54 -22.88
CA PHE A 137 2.60 -27.85 -22.37
C PHE A 137 2.96 -26.62 -21.56
N ASN A 138 2.24 -25.53 -21.80
CA ASN A 138 2.51 -24.23 -21.18
C ASN A 138 1.54 -24.01 -20.01
N PHE A 139 1.99 -24.36 -18.82
CA PHE A 139 1.26 -24.01 -17.60
C PHE A 139 1.58 -22.56 -17.25
N GLY A 140 0.61 -21.65 -17.43
CA GLY A 140 0.77 -20.26 -17.03
C GLY A 140 1.17 -20.15 -15.55
N SER A 141 1.82 -19.05 -15.18
CA SER A 141 2.26 -18.80 -13.79
C SER A 141 1.10 -18.86 -12.78
N SER A 142 -0.12 -18.64 -13.24
CA SER A 142 -1.35 -18.66 -12.43
C SER A 142 -2.05 -20.03 -12.39
N ALA A 143 -1.49 -21.06 -13.02
CA ALA A 143 -2.08 -22.40 -12.96
C ALA A 143 -2.24 -22.86 -11.51
N SER A 144 -3.48 -23.08 -11.09
CA SER A 144 -3.82 -23.38 -9.70
C SER A 144 -3.13 -24.66 -9.23
N PRO A 145 -2.56 -24.72 -8.02
CA PRO A 145 -1.99 -25.95 -7.51
C PRO A 145 -3.08 -27.00 -7.25
N GLY A 146 -2.70 -28.25 -7.40
CA GLY A 146 -3.57 -29.40 -7.20
C GLY A 146 -3.40 -30.48 -8.27
N THR A 147 -4.27 -31.46 -8.27
CA THR A 147 -4.25 -32.61 -9.17
C THR A 147 -4.85 -32.24 -10.53
N TYR A 148 -4.12 -32.59 -11.58
CA TYR A 148 -4.50 -32.45 -12.98
C TYR A 148 -4.60 -33.83 -13.61
N THR A 149 -5.54 -34.01 -14.54
CA THR A 149 -5.75 -35.24 -15.28
C THR A 149 -5.18 -35.11 -16.69
N ILE A 150 -4.44 -36.12 -17.13
CA ILE A 150 -3.98 -36.23 -18.51
C ILE A 150 -4.71 -37.43 -19.17
N LYS A 151 -5.31 -37.17 -20.32
CA LYS A 151 -5.97 -38.16 -21.16
C LYS A 151 -5.22 -38.24 -22.48
N ILE A 152 -4.86 -39.45 -22.88
CA ILE A 152 -4.17 -39.73 -24.15
C ILE A 152 -5.00 -40.74 -24.91
N SER A 153 -5.35 -40.40 -26.15
CA SER A 153 -6.15 -41.23 -27.04
C SER A 153 -5.45 -41.41 -28.38
N ALA A 154 -5.35 -42.66 -28.85
CA ALA A 154 -4.82 -42.94 -30.16
C ALA A 154 -5.99 -43.25 -31.11
N PHE A 155 -6.01 -42.60 -32.29
CA PHE A 155 -7.04 -42.82 -33.30
C PHE A 155 -6.41 -43.26 -34.62
N ASP A 156 -7.08 -44.17 -35.29
CA ASP A 156 -6.84 -44.57 -36.66
C ASP A 156 -8.08 -44.11 -37.46
N ASP A 157 -7.93 -43.05 -38.21
CA ASP A 157 -9.01 -42.20 -38.67
C ASP A 157 -9.88 -41.73 -37.46
N ASP A 158 -11.18 -42.07 -37.42
CA ASP A 158 -12.08 -41.73 -36.32
C ASP A 158 -12.23 -42.85 -35.28
N ASN A 159 -11.54 -43.98 -35.43
CA ASN A 159 -11.68 -45.10 -34.56
C ASN A 159 -10.67 -45.10 -33.43
N LEU A 160 -11.15 -45.13 -32.19
CA LEU A 160 -10.30 -45.25 -31.01
C LEU A 160 -9.53 -46.58 -31.03
N LYS A 161 -8.21 -46.54 -30.86
CA LYS A 161 -7.27 -47.65 -30.88
C LYS A 161 -6.44 -47.79 -29.59
N GLY A 162 -6.54 -46.83 -28.70
CA GLY A 162 -5.90 -46.89 -27.39
C GLY A 162 -6.33 -45.68 -26.55
N TYR A 163 -6.40 -45.88 -25.23
CA TYR A 163 -6.75 -44.85 -24.29
C TYR A 163 -5.89 -45.01 -23.03
N TYR A 164 -5.48 -43.86 -22.50
CA TYR A 164 -4.78 -43.77 -21.22
C TYR A 164 -5.29 -42.58 -20.46
N GLU A 165 -5.50 -42.74 -19.16
CA GLU A 165 -5.80 -41.66 -18.23
C GLU A 165 -4.87 -41.74 -17.03
N GLY A 166 -4.23 -40.66 -16.72
CA GLY A 166 -3.31 -40.51 -15.62
C GLY A 166 -3.53 -39.20 -14.89
N SER A 167 -2.85 -39.01 -13.75
CA SER A 167 -2.89 -37.78 -12.99
C SER A 167 -1.50 -37.36 -12.56
N PHE A 168 -1.35 -36.04 -12.38
CA PHE A 168 -0.12 -35.43 -11.86
C PHE A 168 -0.46 -34.22 -11.02
N GLU A 169 0.52 -33.70 -10.27
CA GLU A 169 0.31 -32.53 -9.43
C GLU A 169 1.00 -31.30 -10.00
N VAL A 170 0.27 -30.18 -10.00
CA VAL A 170 0.85 -28.84 -10.14
C VAL A 170 1.16 -28.36 -8.73
N VAL A 171 2.43 -28.10 -8.46
CA VAL A 171 2.90 -27.75 -7.12
C VAL A 171 2.66 -26.29 -6.77
N PRO A 172 2.47 -25.95 -5.47
CA PRO A 172 2.44 -24.57 -5.00
C PRO A 172 3.76 -23.86 -5.31
N ASN A 173 3.67 -22.68 -5.88
CA ASN A 173 4.81 -21.81 -6.14
C ASN A 173 4.60 -20.45 -5.48
N PHE A 174 5.48 -20.10 -4.53
CA PHE A 174 5.48 -18.81 -3.84
C PHE A 174 6.61 -17.96 -4.39
N ASN A 175 6.28 -16.94 -5.15
CA ASN A 175 7.27 -16.04 -5.72
C ASN A 175 6.74 -14.59 -5.70
N ILE A 176 7.21 -13.82 -4.72
CA ILE A 176 6.87 -12.40 -4.57
C ILE A 176 8.07 -11.56 -4.96
N GLU A 177 7.88 -10.73 -5.96
CA GLU A 177 8.82 -9.69 -6.34
C GLU A 177 8.47 -8.39 -5.63
N GLU A 178 9.43 -7.79 -4.91
CA GLU A 178 9.24 -6.54 -4.18
C GLU A 178 10.13 -5.45 -4.75
N LYS A 179 9.54 -4.27 -5.00
CA LYS A 179 10.25 -3.05 -5.38
C LYS A 179 9.83 -1.91 -4.47
N ILE A 180 10.81 -1.25 -3.84
CA ILE A 180 10.58 -0.10 -2.96
C ILE A 180 11.21 1.14 -3.58
N GLU A 181 10.38 2.15 -3.82
CA GLU A 181 10.78 3.46 -4.30
C GLU A 181 10.54 4.49 -3.20
N LYS A 182 11.54 5.34 -2.91
CA LYS A 182 11.41 6.42 -1.92
C LYS A 182 11.70 7.73 -2.60
N ASP A 183 10.77 8.64 -2.48
CA ASP A 183 10.93 10.02 -2.91
C ASP A 183 10.82 10.96 -1.71
N SER A 184 11.72 11.93 -1.60
CA SER A 184 11.74 12.90 -0.52
C SER A 184 11.96 14.32 -1.07
N GLY A 185 10.97 15.16 -0.83
CA GLY A 185 11.02 16.58 -1.16
C GLY A 185 10.90 17.44 0.09
N PHE A 186 10.78 18.74 -0.08
CA PHE A 186 10.64 19.68 1.03
C PHE A 186 9.39 19.34 1.86
N LEU A 187 9.59 18.92 3.11
CA LEU A 187 8.56 18.58 4.10
C LEU A 187 7.54 17.52 3.63
N LYS A 188 7.90 16.72 2.63
CA LYS A 188 7.10 15.62 2.13
C LYS A 188 8.00 14.42 1.83
N SER A 189 7.57 13.22 2.23
CA SER A 189 8.22 11.98 1.82
C SER A 189 7.16 10.98 1.38
N THR A 190 7.40 10.32 0.26
CA THR A 190 6.54 9.28 -0.29
C THR A 190 7.34 7.99 -0.39
N THR A 191 6.78 6.91 0.12
CA THR A 191 7.32 5.55 -0.06
C THR A 191 6.30 4.76 -0.85
N ILE A 192 6.73 4.23 -1.98
CA ILE A 192 5.92 3.39 -2.86
C ILE A 192 6.49 1.99 -2.78
N VAL A 193 5.70 1.04 -2.30
CA VAL A 193 6.04 -0.38 -2.22
C VAL A 193 5.20 -1.10 -3.25
N LYS A 194 5.84 -1.67 -4.26
CA LYS A 194 5.20 -2.50 -5.29
C LYS A 194 5.55 -3.95 -5.00
N LYS A 195 4.55 -4.80 -4.92
CA LYS A 195 4.72 -6.23 -4.76
C LYS A 195 3.92 -6.95 -5.83
N LYS A 196 4.59 -7.81 -6.59
CA LYS A 196 3.98 -8.63 -7.63
C LYS A 196 4.05 -10.09 -7.23
N ASN A 197 2.92 -10.79 -7.32
CA ASN A 197 2.89 -12.23 -7.10
C ASN A 197 3.09 -12.95 -8.43
N ASN A 198 4.29 -13.48 -8.63
CA ASN A 198 4.65 -14.32 -9.78
C ASN A 198 4.44 -15.83 -9.46
N GLY A 199 3.83 -16.14 -8.33
CA GLY A 199 3.44 -17.50 -7.94
C GLY A 199 2.01 -17.83 -8.35
N ASN A 200 1.55 -19.04 -7.99
CA ASN A 200 0.24 -19.57 -8.37
C ASN A 200 -0.78 -19.64 -7.21
N LEU A 201 -0.43 -19.11 -6.06
CA LEU A 201 -1.31 -19.02 -4.90
C LEU A 201 -1.51 -17.57 -4.45
N PRO A 202 -2.69 -17.21 -3.92
CA PRO A 202 -2.86 -15.95 -3.20
C PRO A 202 -1.95 -15.92 -1.98
N VAL A 203 -1.24 -14.82 -1.78
CA VAL A 203 -0.31 -14.64 -0.66
C VAL A 203 -0.74 -13.44 0.16
N GLU A 204 -0.86 -13.63 1.47
CA GLU A 204 -0.99 -12.53 2.42
C GLU A 204 0.37 -11.94 2.72
N GLU A 205 0.54 -10.68 2.37
CA GLU A 205 1.78 -9.94 2.55
C GLU A 205 1.62 -8.79 3.52
N SER A 206 2.71 -8.36 4.10
CA SER A 206 2.75 -7.20 4.98
C SER A 206 3.89 -6.26 4.63
N TYR A 207 3.68 -4.99 4.93
CA TYR A 207 4.75 -4.01 4.97
C TYR A 207 4.77 -3.33 6.33
N GLN A 208 5.96 -3.14 6.92
CA GLN A 208 6.11 -2.63 8.27
C GLN A 208 7.02 -1.41 8.30
N LEU A 209 6.60 -0.38 9.03
CA LEU A 209 7.43 0.79 9.34
C LEU A 209 7.45 1.05 10.84
N LYS A 210 8.61 1.39 11.38
CA LYS A 210 8.73 1.81 12.77
C LYS A 210 7.89 3.05 13.04
N LYS A 211 7.13 3.03 14.12
CA LYS A 211 6.29 4.14 14.57
C LYS A 211 7.13 5.36 14.92
N LYS A 212 6.70 6.54 14.44
CA LYS A 212 7.28 7.84 14.79
C LYS A 212 6.20 8.73 15.36
N PHE A 213 6.30 9.09 16.64
CA PHE A 213 5.24 9.80 17.37
C PHE A 213 4.67 11.02 16.61
N ILE A 214 5.54 11.93 16.19
CA ILE A 214 5.11 13.13 15.42
C ILE A 214 4.86 12.77 13.95
N GLY A 215 5.70 11.90 13.35
CA GLY A 215 5.63 11.56 11.94
C GLY A 215 4.35 10.82 11.52
N ASP A 216 3.77 10.07 12.44
CA ASP A 216 2.58 9.26 12.17
C ASP A 216 1.27 10.05 12.23
N LEU A 217 1.29 11.26 12.82
CA LEU A 217 0.16 12.19 12.74
C LEU A 217 -0.07 12.71 11.31
N PHE A 218 0.97 12.73 10.51
CA PHE A 218 0.95 13.25 9.12
C PHE A 218 1.14 12.14 8.08
N LEU A 219 0.97 10.88 8.52
CA LEU A 219 1.10 9.72 7.67
C LEU A 219 -0.26 9.38 7.06
N LYS A 220 -0.29 9.30 5.73
CA LYS A 220 -1.42 8.83 4.94
C LYS A 220 -0.99 7.63 4.12
N SER A 221 -1.91 6.71 3.88
CA SER A 221 -1.69 5.56 2.99
C SER A 221 -2.97 5.22 2.25
N ASN A 222 -2.83 4.58 1.09
CA ASN A 222 -3.95 4.08 0.30
C ASN A 222 -4.57 2.79 0.86
N VAL A 223 -3.94 2.20 1.87
CA VAL A 223 -4.40 1.00 2.58
C VAL A 223 -4.53 1.33 4.06
N GLU A 224 -5.48 0.71 4.73
CA GLU A 224 -5.69 0.89 6.15
C GLU A 224 -4.48 0.39 6.96
N ARG A 225 -4.05 1.22 7.88
CA ARG A 225 -2.91 0.99 8.76
C ARG A 225 -3.38 0.34 10.07
N LYS A 226 -2.72 -0.74 10.47
CA LYS A 226 -2.81 -1.30 11.82
C LYS A 226 -1.55 -0.95 12.62
N VAL A 227 -1.71 -0.67 13.92
CA VAL A 227 -0.58 -0.43 14.82
C VAL A 227 -0.39 -1.67 15.68
N VAL A 228 0.79 -2.27 15.55
CA VAL A 228 1.17 -3.47 16.32
C VAL A 228 2.47 -3.17 17.07
N GLY A 229 2.37 -2.99 18.38
CA GLY A 229 3.51 -2.58 19.21
C GLY A 229 4.10 -1.23 18.80
N ASP A 230 5.36 -1.21 18.43
CA ASP A 230 6.10 -0.04 17.97
C ASP A 230 6.12 0.13 16.43
N LYS A 231 5.26 -0.60 15.70
CA LYS A 231 5.24 -0.61 14.24
C LYS A 231 3.87 -0.26 13.67
N ASN A 232 3.89 0.43 12.54
CA ASN A 232 2.78 0.56 11.63
C ASN A 232 2.85 -0.60 10.64
N VAL A 233 1.76 -1.35 10.49
CA VAL A 233 1.67 -2.55 9.67
C VAL A 233 0.54 -2.38 8.67
N TRP A 234 0.80 -2.67 7.40
CA TRP A 234 -0.19 -2.77 6.33
C TRP A 234 -0.25 -4.22 5.88
N LEU A 235 -1.45 -4.79 5.89
CA LEU A 235 -1.72 -6.15 5.45
C LEU A 235 -2.51 -6.09 4.15
N PHE A 236 -2.16 -6.93 3.20
CA PHE A 236 -2.85 -7.01 1.91
C PHE A 236 -2.68 -8.40 1.29
N LEU A 237 -3.69 -8.81 0.53
CA LEU A 237 -3.72 -10.07 -0.20
C LEU A 237 -3.36 -9.81 -1.66
N ILE A 238 -2.40 -10.57 -2.20
CA ILE A 238 -1.97 -10.49 -3.60
C ILE A 238 -2.32 -11.80 -4.29
N LYS A 239 -3.23 -11.74 -5.26
CA LYS A 239 -3.58 -12.90 -6.07
C LYS A 239 -2.47 -13.21 -7.10
N PRO A 240 -2.44 -14.45 -7.65
CA PRO A 240 -1.53 -14.78 -8.75
C PRO A 240 -1.57 -13.74 -9.87
N GLU A 241 -0.39 -13.38 -10.40
CA GLU A 241 -0.16 -12.38 -11.46
C GLU A 241 -0.57 -10.94 -11.12
N GLN A 242 -1.09 -10.70 -9.93
CA GLN A 242 -1.49 -9.37 -9.48
C GLN A 242 -0.29 -8.58 -8.95
N GLU A 243 -0.21 -7.31 -9.34
CA GLU A 243 0.66 -6.33 -8.71
C GLU A 243 -0.16 -5.50 -7.71
N PHE A 244 0.37 -5.35 -6.52
CA PHE A 244 -0.18 -4.51 -5.47
C PHE A 244 0.75 -3.34 -5.19
N THR A 245 0.20 -2.11 -5.11
CA THR A 245 0.96 -0.90 -4.83
C THR A 245 0.48 -0.27 -3.53
N LEU A 246 1.36 -0.24 -2.52
CA LEU A 246 1.17 0.50 -1.29
C LEU A 246 1.88 1.86 -1.39
N ILE A 247 1.12 2.94 -1.20
CA ILE A 247 1.65 4.30 -1.18
C ILE A 247 1.54 4.82 0.25
N ILE A 248 2.68 5.22 0.82
CA ILE A 248 2.78 5.81 2.16
C ILE A 248 3.35 7.21 2.01
N GLU A 249 2.57 8.21 2.41
CA GLU A 249 2.94 9.62 2.32
C GLU A 249 3.02 10.25 3.72
N ARG A 250 4.10 10.95 4.02
CA ARG A 250 4.22 11.86 5.17
C ARG A 250 4.31 13.29 4.66
N ASN A 251 3.34 14.12 5.02
CA ASN A 251 3.24 15.48 4.50
C ASN A 251 3.10 16.49 5.63
N TYR A 252 4.17 17.27 5.88
CA TYR A 252 4.22 18.29 6.91
C TYR A 252 3.95 19.70 6.38
N ARG A 253 3.74 19.90 5.06
CA ARG A 253 3.58 21.19 4.40
C ARG A 253 2.43 22.00 4.97
N THR A 254 1.29 21.35 5.23
CA THR A 254 0.09 22.00 5.77
C THR A 254 0.34 22.59 7.16
N VAL A 255 1.04 21.83 8.02
CA VAL A 255 1.37 22.28 9.38
C VAL A 255 2.39 23.40 9.34
N PHE A 256 3.40 23.28 8.50
CA PHE A 256 4.41 24.32 8.32
C PHE A 256 3.77 25.63 7.84
N LEU A 257 2.87 25.58 6.86
CA LEU A 257 2.15 26.75 6.37
C LEU A 257 1.29 27.39 7.48
N GLY A 258 0.57 26.57 8.26
CA GLY A 258 -0.22 27.02 9.41
C GLY A 258 0.63 27.72 10.46
N LEU A 259 1.80 27.19 10.78
CA LEU A 259 2.74 27.80 11.71
C LEU A 259 3.27 29.14 11.18
N LEU A 260 3.59 29.21 9.91
CA LEU A 260 4.08 30.44 9.26
C LEU A 260 3.00 31.54 9.29
N ILE A 261 1.75 31.22 9.00
CA ILE A 261 0.60 32.13 9.10
C ILE A 261 0.42 32.58 10.55
N SER A 262 0.50 31.67 11.52
CA SER A 262 0.38 32.01 12.95
C SER A 262 1.45 33.00 13.40
N ILE A 263 2.68 32.81 12.98
CA ILE A 263 3.78 33.77 13.28
C ILE A 263 3.48 35.12 12.66
N LEU A 264 3.02 35.16 11.40
CA LEU A 264 2.66 36.41 10.74
C LEU A 264 1.56 37.16 11.50
N VAL A 265 0.52 36.45 11.93
CA VAL A 265 -0.58 37.02 12.72
C VAL A 265 -0.06 37.61 14.05
N ILE A 266 0.83 36.89 14.75
CA ILE A 266 1.44 37.35 15.99
C ILE A 266 2.23 38.62 15.75
N ILE A 267 3.00 38.71 14.67
CA ILE A 267 3.77 39.92 14.29
C ILE A 267 2.83 41.09 14.04
N VAL A 268 1.78 40.89 13.25
CA VAL A 268 0.77 41.92 12.96
C VAL A 268 0.10 42.43 14.25
N LEU A 269 -0.32 41.50 15.11
CA LEU A 269 -0.91 41.83 16.41
C LEU A 269 0.07 42.61 17.29
N TYR A 270 1.33 42.18 17.35
CA TYR A 270 2.37 42.90 18.11
C TYR A 270 2.51 44.37 17.66
N TYR A 271 2.60 44.59 16.35
CA TYR A 271 2.70 45.97 15.81
C TYR A 271 1.40 46.77 15.96
N SER A 272 0.24 46.13 15.87
CA SER A 272 -1.07 46.77 16.02
C SER A 272 -1.38 47.19 17.47
N LEU A 273 -0.90 46.39 18.44
CA LEU A 273 -1.11 46.68 19.87
C LEU A 273 -0.10 47.61 20.50
N LYS A 274 0.96 47.95 19.76
CA LYS A 274 1.97 48.87 20.25
C LYS A 274 1.44 50.30 20.29
N LYS A 275 1.27 50.83 21.52
CA LYS A 275 0.81 52.22 21.74
C LYS A 275 1.94 53.18 21.42
N GLU A 276 1.62 54.27 20.76
CA GLU A 276 2.57 55.30 20.37
C GLU A 276 3.11 56.12 21.58
N ILE A 277 2.24 56.35 22.57
CA ILE A 277 2.57 57.05 23.80
C ILE A 277 2.27 56.13 25.00
N LYS A 278 3.17 56.11 25.96
CA LYS A 278 2.92 55.55 27.30
C LYS A 278 2.80 56.71 28.29
N ILE A 279 1.83 56.61 29.18
CA ILE A 279 1.66 57.57 30.28
C ILE A 279 1.51 56.77 31.59
N LYS A 280 2.26 57.20 32.61
CA LYS A 280 2.24 56.63 33.96
C LYS A 280 2.11 57.76 34.97
N LYS A 281 1.26 57.61 35.94
CA LYS A 281 1.11 58.52 37.09
C LYS A 281 1.65 57.85 38.33
N SER A 282 2.47 58.52 39.10
CA SER A 282 3.04 58.04 40.37
C SER A 282 2.94 59.10 41.43
N LEU A 283 2.95 58.66 42.68
CA LEU A 283 2.84 59.56 43.83
C LEU A 283 3.96 59.27 44.82
N ILE A 284 4.56 60.36 45.31
CA ILE A 284 5.58 60.32 46.35
C ILE A 284 5.04 61.15 47.54
N LYS A 285 4.97 60.53 48.70
CA LYS A 285 4.63 61.18 49.96
C LYS A 285 5.89 61.93 50.44
N ILE A 286 5.79 63.22 50.67
CA ILE A 286 6.95 64.07 51.02
C ILE A 286 7.01 64.26 52.54
N LYS A 287 5.96 64.84 53.14
CA LYS A 287 5.88 65.17 54.56
C LYS A 287 4.51 64.88 55.09
N GLU A 288 4.44 64.48 56.33
CA GLU A 288 3.16 64.36 57.11
C GLU A 288 3.21 65.25 58.31
N TYR A 289 2.21 66.08 58.46
CA TYR A 289 1.95 66.89 59.62
C TYR A 289 0.64 66.39 60.28
N GLN A 290 0.37 66.76 61.54
CA GLN A 290 -0.75 66.25 62.32
C GLN A 290 -2.11 66.18 61.56
N ASN A 291 -2.36 67.08 60.61
CA ASN A 291 -3.62 67.17 59.87
C ASN A 291 -3.48 67.27 58.34
N THR A 292 -2.30 67.33 57.81
CA THR A 292 -2.05 67.51 56.37
C THR A 292 -0.93 66.65 55.87
N VAL A 293 -1.08 66.13 54.69
CA VAL A 293 -0.03 65.35 53.96
C VAL A 293 0.33 66.11 52.73
N GLU A 294 1.61 66.39 52.58
CA GLU A 294 2.21 66.94 51.35
C GLU A 294 2.57 65.77 50.46
N ILE A 295 2.07 65.80 49.23
CA ILE A 295 2.30 64.80 48.20
C ILE A 295 2.90 65.43 47.00
N LYS A 296 3.76 64.70 46.32
CA LYS A 296 4.29 65.03 44.99
C LYS A 296 3.74 64.02 43.99
N VAL A 297 3.01 64.49 43.00
CA VAL A 297 2.50 63.72 41.88
C VAL A 297 3.42 63.90 40.69
N LEU A 298 3.81 62.77 40.11
CA LEU A 298 4.61 62.75 38.90
C LEU A 298 3.82 62.10 37.78
N ILE A 299 3.84 62.70 36.62
CA ILE A 299 3.22 62.21 35.39
C ILE A 299 4.37 62.03 34.37
N GLN A 300 4.65 60.79 34.08
CA GLN A 300 5.66 60.36 33.13
C GLN A 300 5.01 60.10 31.79
N VAL A 301 5.45 60.73 30.73
CA VAL A 301 4.96 60.58 29.36
C VAL A 301 6.12 60.21 28.45
N GLU A 302 6.03 59.08 27.80
CA GLU A 302 7.07 58.56 26.92
C GLU A 302 6.53 58.38 25.50
N ASN A 303 7.26 58.94 24.51
CA ASN A 303 7.04 58.62 23.12
C ASN A 303 7.74 57.30 22.79
N THR A 304 6.98 56.26 22.50
CA THR A 304 7.56 54.94 22.19
C THR A 304 7.99 54.81 20.74
N LEU A 305 7.64 55.77 19.88
CA LEU A 305 8.04 55.81 18.48
C LEU A 305 9.44 56.34 18.30
N LYS A 306 10.04 56.18 17.13
CA LYS A 306 11.26 56.84 16.69
C LYS A 306 10.98 58.20 16.02
N LYS A 307 9.70 58.56 15.84
CA LYS A 307 9.25 59.81 15.20
C LYS A 307 8.68 60.74 16.25
N ASP A 308 8.80 61.99 15.99
CA ASP A 308 8.24 63.04 16.82
C ASP A 308 6.71 63.02 16.81
N ILE A 309 6.12 63.37 17.95
CA ILE A 309 4.69 63.57 18.09
C ILE A 309 4.44 64.97 18.47
N GLU A 310 3.59 65.68 17.69
CA GLU A 310 3.30 67.12 17.84
C GLU A 310 1.97 67.29 18.60
N ASN A 311 1.82 68.52 19.13
CA ASN A 311 0.57 68.99 19.73
C ASN A 311 0.01 68.08 20.87
N LEU A 312 0.90 67.69 21.80
CA LEU A 312 0.44 66.88 22.95
C LEU A 312 -0.20 67.79 24.00
N LYS A 313 -1.38 67.47 24.40
CA LYS A 313 -2.07 68.07 25.52
C LYS A 313 -2.22 67.06 26.66
N ILE A 314 -1.58 67.31 27.77
CA ILE A 314 -1.63 66.49 28.96
C ILE A 314 -2.57 67.20 29.94
N VAL A 315 -3.57 66.44 30.42
CA VAL A 315 -4.60 66.94 31.36
C VAL A 315 -4.63 66.05 32.60
N ASP A 316 -4.40 66.67 33.75
CA ASP A 316 -4.60 65.99 35.02
C ASP A 316 -5.69 66.70 35.84
N ILE A 317 -6.52 65.93 36.50
CA ILE A 317 -7.60 66.44 37.35
C ILE A 317 -7.21 66.19 38.79
N VAL A 318 -7.08 67.31 39.53
CA VAL A 318 -6.81 67.33 40.96
C VAL A 318 -8.14 67.51 41.68
N PRO A 319 -8.63 66.49 42.45
CA PRO A 319 -9.90 66.59 43.17
C PRO A 319 -9.91 67.80 44.14
N HIS A 320 -11.08 68.30 44.50
CA HIS A 320 -11.24 69.45 45.43
C HIS A 320 -10.61 69.23 46.81
N LEU A 321 -10.46 67.98 47.22
CA LEU A 321 -9.84 67.59 48.50
C LEU A 321 -8.30 67.81 48.51
N VAL A 322 -7.73 68.04 47.36
CA VAL A 322 -6.29 68.21 47.12
C VAL A 322 -6.04 69.64 46.60
N LYS A 323 -5.19 70.41 47.28
CA LYS A 323 -4.83 71.79 46.86
C LYS A 323 -3.43 71.80 46.31
N PRO A 324 -3.24 72.02 44.98
CA PRO A 324 -1.88 72.29 44.43
C PRO A 324 -1.21 73.49 45.12
N THR A 325 0.03 73.32 45.53
CA THR A 325 0.80 74.37 46.23
C THR A 325 1.46 75.38 45.30
N GLY A 326 1.33 75.19 43.99
CA GLY A 326 1.95 76.03 42.97
C GLY A 326 3.41 75.70 42.69
N ASP A 327 3.96 74.66 43.38
CA ASP A 327 5.31 74.18 43.12
C ASP A 327 5.28 73.05 42.06
N PHE A 328 5.81 73.39 40.88
CA PHE A 328 5.87 72.49 39.73
C PHE A 328 7.33 72.10 39.46
N SER A 329 7.61 70.80 39.37
CA SER A 329 9.00 70.30 39.39
C SER A 329 9.82 70.56 38.12
N THR A 330 9.20 70.49 36.95
CA THR A 330 9.93 70.58 35.65
C THR A 330 9.31 71.55 34.69
N LEU A 331 7.98 71.44 34.49
CA LEU A 331 7.26 72.31 33.57
C LEU A 331 5.97 72.79 34.28
N LYS A 332 5.74 74.16 34.26
CA LYS A 332 4.46 74.63 34.74
C LYS A 332 3.33 74.31 33.79
N PRO A 333 2.11 74.07 34.29
CA PRO A 333 0.95 73.96 33.43
C PRO A 333 0.75 75.21 32.57
N SER A 334 0.45 75.05 31.30
CA SER A 334 0.09 76.08 30.37
C SER A 334 -1.24 76.77 30.80
N LYS A 335 -2.11 75.98 31.41
CA LYS A 335 -3.41 76.47 31.88
C LYS A 335 -3.89 75.73 33.11
N ILE A 336 -4.43 76.42 34.09
CA ILE A 336 -5.04 75.91 35.30
C ILE A 336 -6.51 76.37 35.30
N VAL A 337 -7.43 75.38 35.27
CA VAL A 337 -8.90 75.62 35.20
C VAL A 337 -9.59 75.01 36.39
N ARG A 338 -10.32 75.80 37.14
CA ARG A 338 -11.21 75.30 38.22
C ARG A 338 -12.50 74.91 37.60
N GLY A 339 -12.93 73.67 37.85
CA GLY A 339 -14.18 73.08 37.38
C GLY A 339 -14.93 72.40 38.49
N GLU A 340 -16.11 71.87 38.22
CA GLU A 340 -17.00 71.16 39.18
C GLU A 340 -16.34 69.91 39.78
N THR A 341 -15.49 69.21 39.09
CA THR A 341 -14.84 67.96 39.55
C THR A 341 -13.49 68.18 40.20
N GLY A 342 -12.98 69.44 40.25
CA GLY A 342 -11.66 69.75 40.75
C GLY A 342 -10.90 70.75 39.89
N ILE A 343 -9.59 70.80 40.11
CA ILE A 343 -8.66 71.70 39.37
C ILE A 343 -8.06 70.92 38.24
N LYS A 344 -8.22 71.37 36.98
CA LYS A 344 -7.57 70.78 35.79
C LYS A 344 -6.23 71.51 35.55
N LEU A 345 -5.17 70.72 35.60
CA LEU A 345 -3.84 71.13 35.21
C LEU A 345 -3.63 70.71 33.76
N ILE A 346 -3.31 71.63 32.89
CA ILE A 346 -3.13 71.40 31.44
C ILE A 346 -1.73 71.79 31.05
N TRP A 347 -1.02 70.87 30.41
CA TRP A 347 0.28 71.10 29.78
C TRP A 347 0.14 70.95 28.29
N ASP A 348 0.52 71.92 27.54
CA ASP A 348 0.63 71.92 26.10
C ASP A 348 2.11 71.71 25.76
N ILE A 349 2.43 70.57 25.16
CA ILE A 349 3.77 70.21 24.75
C ILE A 349 3.80 70.27 23.23
N PRO A 350 4.49 71.23 22.62
CA PRO A 350 4.48 71.38 21.17
C PRO A 350 5.01 70.18 20.45
N VAL A 351 6.11 69.59 20.92
CA VAL A 351 6.74 68.37 20.32
C VAL A 351 7.31 67.54 21.42
N LEU A 352 7.07 66.18 21.30
CA LEU A 352 7.72 65.13 22.06
C LEU A 352 8.55 64.30 21.07
N THR A 353 9.88 64.47 21.12
CA THR A 353 10.75 63.82 20.13
C THR A 353 10.73 62.31 20.22
N GLY A 354 11.23 61.66 19.17
CA GLY A 354 11.25 60.20 19.12
C GLY A 354 12.04 59.62 20.29
N LYS A 355 11.41 58.67 21.04
CA LYS A 355 11.97 58.04 22.25
C LYS A 355 12.20 58.97 23.46
N GLU A 356 11.71 60.19 23.37
CA GLU A 356 11.81 61.14 24.50
C GLU A 356 10.81 60.76 25.62
N GLU A 357 11.28 60.94 26.85
CA GLU A 357 10.49 60.87 28.07
C GLU A 357 10.44 62.20 28.76
N ARG A 358 9.23 62.65 29.14
CA ARG A 358 9.06 63.86 29.96
C ARG A 358 8.37 63.54 31.27
N ILE A 359 8.87 64.09 32.33
CA ILE A 359 8.28 63.93 33.65
C ILE A 359 7.72 65.28 34.06
N LEU A 360 6.41 65.37 34.25
CA LEU A 360 5.72 66.54 34.77
C LEU A 360 5.42 66.22 36.26
N GLY A 361 5.63 67.23 37.06
CA GLY A 361 5.38 67.08 38.51
C GLY A 361 4.77 68.30 39.15
N TYR A 362 3.92 68.04 40.11
CA TYR A 362 3.36 69.12 40.96
C TYR A 362 3.30 68.67 42.40
N ARG A 363 3.41 69.57 43.36
CA ARG A 363 3.16 69.37 44.78
C ARG A 363 1.75 69.81 45.13
N ALA A 364 1.16 69.03 46.07
CA ALA A 364 -0.16 69.33 46.56
C ALA A 364 -0.33 68.90 48.03
N THR A 365 -1.19 69.55 48.73
CA THR A 365 -1.50 69.28 50.13
C THR A 365 -2.93 68.70 50.22
N THR A 366 -3.13 67.70 51.08
CA THR A 366 -4.45 67.13 51.39
C THR A 366 -4.59 66.86 52.88
N ARG A 367 -5.83 66.91 53.40
CA ARG A 367 -6.19 66.53 54.80
C ARG A 367 -6.63 65.07 54.84
N LEU A 368 -5.69 64.18 54.97
CA LEU A 368 -5.95 62.73 54.95
C LEU A 368 -6.72 62.23 56.16
N ASN A 369 -6.58 62.95 57.32
CA ASN A 369 -7.26 62.55 58.55
C ASN A 369 -8.81 62.63 58.45
N VAL A 370 -9.33 63.31 57.42
CA VAL A 370 -10.77 63.48 57.21
C VAL A 370 -11.35 62.50 56.18
N VAL A 371 -10.52 61.90 55.34
CA VAL A 371 -10.99 61.21 54.14
C VAL A 371 -10.69 59.70 54.14
N GLY A 372 -9.74 59.23 54.96
CA GLY A 372 -9.34 57.80 55.01
C GLY A 372 -8.75 57.25 53.69
N ARG A 373 -9.32 57.58 52.54
CA ARG A 373 -8.90 57.20 51.22
C ARG A 373 -8.99 58.35 50.23
N LEU A 374 -7.90 58.63 49.53
CA LEU A 374 -7.87 59.65 48.48
C LEU A 374 -7.65 58.97 47.13
N ASP A 375 -8.58 59.14 46.21
CA ASP A 375 -8.47 58.65 44.82
C ASP A 375 -8.13 59.85 43.90
N LEU A 376 -6.95 59.75 43.24
CA LEU A 376 -6.51 60.70 42.22
C LEU A 376 -6.81 60.15 40.84
N PRO A 377 -7.67 60.80 40.06
CA PRO A 377 -8.07 60.34 38.74
C PRO A 377 -6.85 60.15 37.81
N ALA A 378 -7.03 59.29 36.79
CA ALA A 378 -6.05 59.09 35.76
C ALA A 378 -5.78 60.38 34.98
N ALA A 379 -4.54 60.73 34.74
CA ALA A 379 -4.14 61.79 33.80
C ALA A 379 -4.42 61.30 32.37
N ALA A 380 -4.74 62.22 31.48
CA ALA A 380 -4.99 61.95 30.07
C ALA A 380 -4.02 62.70 29.18
N VAL A 381 -3.53 62.02 28.14
CA VAL A 381 -2.80 62.63 27.03
C VAL A 381 -3.70 62.62 25.81
N LEU A 382 -3.85 63.78 25.18
CA LEU A 382 -4.44 63.95 23.87
C LEU A 382 -3.28 64.33 22.91
N TYR A 383 -3.23 63.70 21.78
CA TYR A 383 -2.19 63.97 20.77
C TYR A 383 -2.71 63.67 19.37
N GLU A 384 -2.10 64.25 18.38
CA GLU A 384 -2.41 63.99 16.98
C GLU A 384 -1.39 63.03 16.37
N TYR A 385 -1.94 61.96 15.81
CA TYR A 385 -1.11 61.00 15.09
C TYR A 385 -1.85 60.48 13.86
N LYS A 386 -1.24 60.54 12.69
CA LYS A 386 -1.84 60.20 11.40
C LYS A 386 -3.20 60.84 11.17
N ASN A 387 -3.31 62.13 11.40
CA ASN A 387 -4.51 62.96 11.25
C ASN A 387 -5.70 62.50 12.12
N LYS A 388 -5.43 61.81 13.24
CA LYS A 388 -6.43 61.43 14.22
C LYS A 388 -6.04 61.93 15.59
N THR A 389 -6.99 62.52 16.28
CA THR A 389 -6.81 62.87 17.69
C THR A 389 -7.03 61.64 18.56
N LEU A 390 -5.99 61.23 19.24
CA LEU A 390 -5.99 60.06 20.12
C LEU A 390 -5.96 60.49 21.58
N LYS A 391 -6.56 59.68 22.45
CA LYS A 391 -6.60 59.90 23.89
C LYS A 391 -6.17 58.68 24.66
N ILE A 392 -5.13 58.82 25.47
CA ILE A 392 -4.64 57.76 26.35
C ILE A 392 -4.74 58.22 27.79
N LYS A 393 -5.05 57.30 28.70
CA LYS A 393 -5.13 57.56 30.14
C LYS A 393 -4.02 56.84 30.88
N SER A 394 -3.48 57.45 31.93
CA SER A 394 -2.60 56.83 32.91
C SER A 394 -3.36 55.84 33.82
N ASN A 395 -2.63 55.22 34.72
CA ASN A 395 -3.20 54.60 35.91
C ASN A 395 -3.82 55.64 36.84
N ARG A 396 -4.80 55.24 37.65
CA ARG A 396 -5.30 55.96 38.81
C ARG A 396 -4.37 55.75 39.99
N LEU A 397 -4.33 56.72 40.91
CA LEU A 397 -3.56 56.59 42.13
C LEU A 397 -4.53 56.59 43.34
N VAL A 398 -4.31 55.66 44.22
CA VAL A 398 -5.05 55.57 45.47
C VAL A 398 -4.07 55.75 46.63
N LEU A 399 -4.32 56.74 47.47
CA LEU A 399 -3.57 56.98 48.69
C LEU A 399 -4.47 56.57 49.83
N ASN A 400 -4.08 55.49 50.50
CA ASN A 400 -4.72 55.06 51.75
C ASN A 400 -3.90 55.60 52.95
N ARG A 401 -4.57 55.81 54.04
CA ARG A 401 -3.90 56.19 55.28
C ARG A 401 -2.99 55.06 55.77
#